data_9c7a67930f5ff6cf53a3d0182106d999
#
_entry.id   9c7a67930f5ff6cf53a3d0182106d999
#
_cell.length_a   1.000
_cell.length_b   1.000
_cell.length_c   1.000
_cell.angle_alpha   90.00
_cell.angle_beta   90.00
_cell.angle_gamma   90.00
#
_symmetry.space_group_name_H-M   'P 1'
#
loop_
_entity.id
_entity.type
_entity.pdbx_description
1 polymer ?
#
loop_
_entity_poly.entity_id
_entity_poly.type
_entity_poly.pdbx_seq_one_letter_code
_entity_poly.pdbx_strand_id
1 'polypeptide(L)'
;METFICRPERGGPFPAVFLLMDAPGIREELRDMARRLGTVGYYVLLPNLYYRAGRDTIFGPDVLEEGSVERDRMRSVRTKMTIPPVMNDVATMLTYVDRQSEIKRGPVGCHGYCMSGPYALAAAARYPDRIAAAASFYGTWLVSDAEESPHLSLSKVKGELYIACAEHDALAPLPMVEELRTLFGRAGTAGEIELYPGVHHGFAFPQRWCYDKPAAERLWERLIALYRRCLG
;
A
#
# COMPACT_ATOMS: atom_id res chain seq x y z
N MET A 1 15.06 10.25 2.19
CA MET A 1 13.67 10.08 1.76
C MET A 1 12.77 10.85 2.72
N GLU A 2 12.04 11.83 2.21
CA GLU A 2 11.05 12.55 3.02
C GLU A 2 9.92 11.59 3.40
N THR A 3 9.49 11.68 4.66
CA THR A 3 8.46 10.79 5.18
C THR A 3 7.53 11.59 6.09
N PHE A 4 6.24 11.61 5.77
CA PHE A 4 5.25 12.14 6.69
C PHE A 4 5.01 11.12 7.79
N ILE A 5 5.09 11.58 9.04
CA ILE A 5 4.88 10.75 10.23
C ILE A 5 3.66 11.25 10.98
N CYS A 6 2.79 10.31 11.35
CA CYS A 6 1.63 10.57 12.18
C CYS A 6 1.51 9.48 13.24
N ARG A 7 1.22 9.88 14.48
CA ARG A 7 1.02 8.98 15.63
C ARG A 7 0.06 9.59 16.63
N PRO A 8 -0.47 8.82 17.56
CA PRO A 8 -1.21 9.41 18.69
C PRO A 8 -0.32 10.37 19.50
N GLU A 9 -0.92 11.40 20.05
CA GLU A 9 -0.19 12.40 20.86
C GLU A 9 0.28 11.86 22.21
N ARG A 10 -0.49 10.93 22.79
CA ARG A 10 -0.27 10.38 24.13
C ARG A 10 -0.29 8.86 24.12
N GLY A 11 0.40 8.26 25.07
CA GLY A 11 0.51 6.82 25.21
C GLY A 11 1.73 6.27 24.46
N GLY A 12 1.65 5.02 24.01
CA GLY A 12 2.74 4.32 23.35
C GLY A 12 3.50 3.37 24.28
N PRO A 13 4.47 2.63 23.75
CA PRO A 13 4.88 2.63 22.35
C PRO A 13 3.81 2.06 21.43
N PHE A 14 3.75 2.55 20.17
CA PHE A 14 2.72 2.22 19.19
C PHE A 14 3.23 1.23 18.13
N PRO A 15 2.39 0.30 17.63
CA PRO A 15 2.74 -0.50 16.48
C PRO A 15 2.99 0.37 15.24
N ALA A 16 4.02 0.07 14.47
CA ALA A 16 4.34 0.81 13.26
C ALA A 16 3.59 0.26 12.04
N VAL A 17 3.17 1.15 11.16
CA VAL A 17 2.60 0.81 9.86
C VAL A 17 3.19 1.69 8.75
N PHE A 18 3.44 1.09 7.59
CA PHE A 18 3.88 1.77 6.39
C PHE A 18 2.68 1.97 5.47
N LEU A 19 2.37 3.23 5.17
CA LEU A 19 1.37 3.61 4.17
C LEU A 19 2.10 4.01 2.91
N LEU A 20 2.01 3.20 1.85
CA LEU A 20 2.68 3.46 0.59
C LEU A 20 1.72 4.19 -0.36
N MET A 21 2.21 5.31 -0.90
CA MET A 21 1.44 6.22 -1.74
C MET A 21 1.00 5.60 -3.07
N ASP A 22 -0.08 6.11 -3.65
CA ASP A 22 -0.48 5.85 -5.03
C ASP A 22 0.31 6.69 -6.06
N ALA A 23 0.04 6.51 -7.34
CA ALA A 23 0.80 7.16 -8.40
C ALA A 23 0.78 8.70 -8.39
N PRO A 24 -0.33 9.40 -8.03
CA PRO A 24 -0.29 10.86 -7.84
C PRO A 24 0.63 11.36 -6.73
N GLY A 25 1.17 10.47 -5.89
CA GLY A 25 2.11 10.84 -4.84
C GLY A 25 1.48 11.41 -3.59
N ILE A 26 2.33 11.90 -2.67
CA ILE A 26 1.88 12.41 -1.38
C ILE A 26 1.11 13.70 -1.56
N ARG A 27 -0.10 13.72 -1.04
CA ARG A 27 -1.00 14.87 -0.98
C ARG A 27 -1.80 14.83 0.31
N GLU A 28 -2.58 15.87 0.58
CA GLU A 28 -3.28 15.98 1.86
C GLU A 28 -4.23 14.80 2.13
N GLU A 29 -4.87 14.28 1.12
CA GLU A 29 -5.73 13.11 1.19
C GLU A 29 -5.01 11.87 1.78
N LEU A 30 -3.77 11.59 1.34
CA LEU A 30 -2.96 10.51 1.93
C LEU A 30 -2.50 10.83 3.36
N ARG A 31 -2.23 12.10 3.66
CA ARG A 31 -1.91 12.52 5.03
C ARG A 31 -3.11 12.35 5.96
N ASP A 32 -4.34 12.61 5.48
CA ASP A 32 -5.56 12.35 6.24
C ASP A 32 -5.77 10.85 6.48
N MET A 33 -5.47 10.02 5.50
CA MET A 33 -5.45 8.57 5.67
C MET A 33 -4.44 8.13 6.75
N ALA A 34 -3.24 8.73 6.75
CA ALA A 34 -2.25 8.48 7.80
C ALA A 34 -2.76 8.95 9.18
N ARG A 35 -3.38 10.13 9.28
CA ARG A 35 -3.99 10.64 10.51
C ARG A 35 -5.09 9.71 11.02
N ARG A 36 -5.92 9.17 10.12
CA ARG A 36 -6.95 8.19 10.48
C ARG A 36 -6.34 6.96 11.16
N LEU A 37 -5.24 6.42 10.65
CA LEU A 37 -4.51 5.33 11.30
C LEU A 37 -3.88 5.77 12.63
N GLY A 38 -3.34 6.98 12.70
CA GLY A 38 -2.84 7.55 13.93
C GLY A 38 -3.91 7.62 15.02
N THR A 39 -5.15 8.02 14.68
CA THR A 39 -6.26 8.09 15.66
C THR A 39 -6.68 6.74 16.23
N VAL A 40 -6.41 5.64 15.50
CA VAL A 40 -6.72 4.29 15.98
C VAL A 40 -5.53 3.57 16.62
N GLY A 41 -4.41 4.28 16.84
CA GLY A 41 -3.33 3.81 17.68
C GLY A 41 -2.05 3.38 16.98
N TYR A 42 -1.84 3.73 15.72
CA TYR A 42 -0.63 3.33 14.97
C TYR A 42 0.37 4.47 14.82
N TYR A 43 1.66 4.12 14.79
CA TYR A 43 2.73 5.00 14.34
C TYR A 43 2.89 4.81 12.83
N VAL A 44 2.48 5.82 12.06
CA VAL A 44 2.35 5.73 10.60
C VAL A 44 3.53 6.41 9.93
N LEU A 45 4.17 5.70 9.01
CA LEU A 45 5.16 6.25 8.10
C LEU A 45 4.57 6.28 6.67
N LEU A 46 4.47 7.48 6.10
CA LEU A 46 4.06 7.70 4.71
C LEU A 46 5.25 8.27 3.93
N PRO A 47 6.06 7.42 3.27
CA PRO A 47 7.27 7.84 2.57
C PRO A 47 6.94 8.45 1.22
N ASN A 48 7.68 9.50 0.84
CA ASN A 48 7.72 9.97 -0.54
C ASN A 48 8.59 9.03 -1.38
N LEU A 49 7.97 8.08 -2.06
CA LEU A 49 8.69 7.11 -2.90
C LEU A 49 9.33 7.76 -4.14
N TYR A 50 8.89 8.95 -4.52
CA TYR A 50 9.46 9.70 -5.65
C TYR A 50 10.70 10.54 -5.31
N TYR A 51 11.23 10.47 -4.10
CA TYR A 51 12.34 11.29 -3.66
C TYR A 51 13.60 11.21 -4.56
N ARG A 52 13.77 10.10 -5.29
CA ARG A 52 14.86 9.95 -6.28
C ARG A 52 14.65 10.82 -7.52
N ALA A 53 13.43 11.25 -7.81
CA ALA A 53 13.11 12.17 -8.90
C ALA A 53 13.22 13.65 -8.48
N GLY A 54 13.45 13.92 -7.19
CA GLY A 54 13.58 15.25 -6.61
C GLY A 54 12.79 15.39 -5.32
N ARG A 55 13.09 16.45 -4.56
CA ARG A 55 12.24 16.89 -3.45
C ARG A 55 10.97 17.48 -4.02
N ASP A 56 9.89 17.41 -3.27
CA ASP A 56 8.62 18.05 -3.63
C ASP A 56 8.10 17.63 -5.02
N THR A 57 8.20 16.33 -5.33
CA THR A 57 7.57 15.78 -6.52
C THR A 57 6.05 15.79 -6.33
N ILE A 58 5.46 16.96 -6.58
CA ILE A 58 4.03 17.26 -6.52
C ILE A 58 3.51 17.38 -7.94
N PHE A 59 2.33 16.86 -8.19
CA PHE A 59 1.64 16.93 -9.46
C PHE A 59 0.44 17.85 -9.37
N GLY A 60 0.08 18.49 -10.48
CA GLY A 60 -1.09 19.35 -10.60
C GLY A 60 -2.42 18.57 -10.41
N PRO A 61 -3.53 19.29 -10.24
CA PRO A 61 -4.83 18.67 -10.00
C PRO A 61 -5.33 17.80 -11.16
N ASP A 62 -4.84 18.03 -12.35
CA ASP A 62 -5.15 17.31 -13.60
C ASP A 62 -4.31 16.05 -13.83
N VAL A 63 -3.51 15.62 -12.83
CA VAL A 63 -2.59 14.46 -12.92
C VAL A 63 -3.26 13.14 -13.34
N LEU A 64 -4.57 13.01 -13.15
CA LEU A 64 -5.34 11.83 -13.57
C LEU A 64 -6.08 12.04 -14.89
N GLU A 65 -6.11 13.26 -15.44
CA GLU A 65 -6.79 13.57 -16.68
C GLU A 65 -6.01 13.03 -17.89
N GLU A 66 -6.74 12.49 -18.85
CA GLU A 66 -6.12 11.98 -20.07
C GLU A 66 -5.55 13.11 -20.93
N GLY A 67 -4.29 12.93 -21.38
CA GLY A 67 -3.60 13.94 -22.19
C GLY A 67 -3.03 15.12 -21.40
N SER A 68 -3.16 15.17 -20.06
CA SER A 68 -2.55 16.24 -19.29
C SER A 68 -1.03 16.08 -19.20
N VAL A 69 -0.31 17.21 -19.15
CA VAL A 69 1.14 17.27 -18.99
C VAL A 69 1.56 16.66 -17.63
N GLU A 70 0.77 16.90 -16.59
CA GLU A 70 1.03 16.35 -15.25
C GLU A 70 0.90 14.84 -15.22
N ARG A 71 -0.04 14.26 -15.96
CA ARG A 71 -0.16 12.81 -16.10
C ARG A 71 1.06 12.19 -16.77
N ASP A 72 1.57 12.81 -17.82
CA ASP A 72 2.76 12.32 -18.51
C ASP A 72 4.01 12.47 -17.65
N ARG A 73 4.12 13.57 -16.92
CA ARG A 73 5.19 13.79 -15.93
C ARG A 73 5.14 12.73 -14.83
N MET A 74 3.97 12.46 -14.25
CA MET A 74 3.77 11.39 -13.27
C MET A 74 4.16 10.03 -13.83
N ARG A 75 3.74 9.71 -15.05
CA ARG A 75 4.09 8.45 -15.73
C ARG A 75 5.60 8.30 -15.89
N SER A 76 6.31 9.35 -16.30
CA SER A 76 7.76 9.33 -16.46
C SER A 76 8.52 9.09 -15.16
N VAL A 77 8.01 9.59 -14.05
CA VAL A 77 8.57 9.33 -12.71
C VAL A 77 8.23 7.91 -12.26
N ARG A 78 6.99 7.48 -12.43
CA ARG A 78 6.50 6.16 -12.02
C ARG A 78 7.24 5.01 -12.70
N THR A 79 7.57 5.12 -13.98
CA THR A 79 8.30 4.08 -14.72
C THR A 79 9.67 3.75 -14.13
N LYS A 80 10.25 4.66 -13.33
CA LYS A 80 11.51 4.43 -12.62
C LYS A 80 11.33 3.72 -11.27
N MET A 81 10.07 3.52 -10.85
CA MET A 81 9.73 2.89 -9.58
C MET A 81 9.52 1.39 -9.80
N THR A 82 10.53 0.61 -9.47
CA THR A 82 10.47 -0.85 -9.50
C THR A 82 10.53 -1.43 -8.08
N ILE A 83 10.25 -2.72 -7.93
CA ILE A 83 10.22 -3.36 -6.61
C ILE A 83 11.56 -3.27 -5.87
N PRO A 84 12.75 -3.55 -6.45
CA PRO A 84 14.00 -3.57 -5.70
C PRO A 84 14.37 -2.27 -5.01
N PRO A 85 14.36 -1.08 -5.66
CA PRO A 85 14.66 0.16 -4.95
C PRO A 85 13.66 0.48 -3.85
N VAL A 86 12.36 0.14 -4.04
CA VAL A 86 11.35 0.33 -2.98
C VAL A 86 11.60 -0.62 -1.82
N MET A 87 12.05 -1.85 -2.06
CA MET A 87 12.42 -2.77 -0.97
C MET A 87 13.63 -2.26 -0.16
N ASN A 88 14.58 -1.57 -0.78
CA ASN A 88 15.67 -0.91 -0.07
C ASN A 88 15.15 0.25 0.80
N ASP A 89 14.12 0.96 0.34
CA ASP A 89 13.45 1.98 1.14
C ASP A 89 12.71 1.36 2.33
N VAL A 90 12.05 0.23 2.13
CA VAL A 90 11.41 -0.54 3.22
C VAL A 90 12.45 -0.99 4.26
N ALA A 91 13.62 -1.49 3.86
CA ALA A 91 14.72 -1.82 4.78
C ALA A 91 15.15 -0.62 5.62
N THR A 92 15.25 0.55 4.98
CA THR A 92 15.60 1.80 5.66
C THR A 92 14.53 2.20 6.67
N MET A 93 13.24 2.07 6.31
CA MET A 93 12.13 2.34 7.24
C MET A 93 12.12 1.35 8.41
N LEU A 94 12.38 0.07 8.19
CA LEU A 94 12.50 -0.92 9.26
C LEU A 94 13.65 -0.56 10.22
N THR A 95 14.80 -0.13 9.68
CA THR A 95 15.92 0.35 10.50
C THR A 95 15.55 1.60 11.30
N TYR A 96 14.80 2.52 10.73
CA TYR A 96 14.28 3.70 11.45
C TYR A 96 13.36 3.28 12.59
N VAL A 97 12.39 2.41 12.33
CA VAL A 97 11.44 1.88 13.33
C VAL A 97 12.17 1.29 14.53
N ASP A 98 13.24 0.51 14.30
CA ASP A 98 14.00 -0.14 15.39
C ASP A 98 14.73 0.83 16.32
N ARG A 99 14.91 2.08 15.88
CA ARG A 99 15.61 3.13 16.66
C ARG A 99 14.67 4.06 17.42
N GLN A 100 13.35 3.96 17.18
CA GLN A 100 12.36 4.86 17.82
C GLN A 100 11.85 4.26 19.11
N SER A 101 11.98 4.99 20.23
CA SER A 101 11.43 4.58 21.53
C SER A 101 9.91 4.63 21.60
N GLU A 102 9.27 5.43 20.74
CA GLU A 102 7.82 5.60 20.65
C GLU A 102 7.15 4.46 19.84
N ILE A 103 7.94 3.61 19.19
CA ILE A 103 7.45 2.48 18.39
C ILE A 103 7.58 1.19 19.20
N LYS A 104 6.47 0.44 19.25
CA LYS A 104 6.43 -0.89 19.84
C LYS A 104 7.38 -1.82 19.08
N ARG A 105 8.30 -2.46 19.78
CA ARG A 105 9.17 -3.47 19.18
C ARG A 105 8.35 -4.66 18.71
N GLY A 106 8.65 -5.17 17.53
CA GLY A 106 7.95 -6.32 16.98
C GLY A 106 7.58 -6.17 15.51
N PRO A 107 6.46 -6.78 15.11
CA PRO A 107 6.02 -6.78 13.72
C PRO A 107 5.50 -5.40 13.28
N VAL A 108 5.57 -5.18 11.99
CA VAL A 108 5.14 -3.96 11.30
C VAL A 108 4.03 -4.29 10.30
N GLY A 109 3.09 -3.39 10.13
CA GLY A 109 2.11 -3.44 9.05
C GLY A 109 2.57 -2.67 7.81
N CYS A 110 2.10 -3.08 6.64
CA CYS A 110 2.38 -2.37 5.40
C CYS A 110 1.14 -2.40 4.50
N HIS A 111 0.76 -1.28 3.90
CA HIS A 111 -0.27 -1.30 2.87
C HIS A 111 0.04 -0.29 1.78
N GLY A 112 -0.49 -0.56 0.60
CA GLY A 112 -0.29 0.29 -0.56
C GLY A 112 -1.50 0.36 -1.46
N TYR A 113 -1.64 1.51 -2.12
CA TYR A 113 -2.71 1.80 -3.06
C TYR A 113 -2.19 1.79 -4.48
N CYS A 114 -2.98 1.25 -5.43
CA CYS A 114 -2.67 1.31 -6.87
C CYS A 114 -1.25 0.77 -7.17
N MET A 115 -0.33 1.59 -7.64
CA MET A 115 1.06 1.21 -7.94
C MET A 115 1.81 0.62 -6.75
N SER A 116 1.42 0.97 -5.53
CA SER A 116 2.10 0.50 -4.30
C SER A 116 1.47 -0.76 -3.70
N GLY A 117 0.36 -1.24 -4.24
CA GLY A 117 -0.18 -2.55 -3.88
C GLY A 117 0.86 -3.67 -4.05
N PRO A 118 1.50 -3.82 -5.21
CA PRO A 118 2.59 -4.78 -5.41
C PRO A 118 3.77 -4.58 -4.46
N TYR A 119 4.10 -3.34 -4.09
CA TYR A 119 5.20 -3.08 -3.14
C TYR A 119 4.87 -3.56 -1.72
N ALA A 120 3.62 -3.43 -1.29
CA ALA A 120 3.20 -3.95 0.01
C ALA A 120 3.32 -5.49 0.08
N LEU A 121 2.91 -6.20 -0.98
CA LEU A 121 3.05 -7.66 -1.07
C LEU A 121 4.53 -8.08 -1.15
N ALA A 122 5.33 -7.38 -1.95
CA ALA A 122 6.77 -7.63 -2.05
C ALA A 122 7.48 -7.38 -0.70
N ALA A 123 7.07 -6.38 0.07
CA ALA A 123 7.61 -6.11 1.40
C ALA A 123 7.33 -7.27 2.36
N ALA A 124 6.11 -7.82 2.36
CA ALA A 124 5.75 -8.97 3.17
C ALA A 124 6.56 -10.23 2.80
N ALA A 125 6.82 -10.43 1.51
CA ALA A 125 7.63 -11.56 1.04
C ALA A 125 9.15 -11.38 1.29
N ARG A 126 9.65 -10.14 1.21
CA ARG A 126 11.07 -9.83 1.38
C ARG A 126 11.50 -9.75 2.84
N TYR A 127 10.59 -9.32 3.71
CA TYR A 127 10.83 -9.15 5.15
C TYR A 127 9.79 -9.92 5.98
N PRO A 128 9.67 -11.27 5.77
CA PRO A 128 8.58 -12.06 6.33
C PRO A 128 8.61 -12.14 7.87
N ASP A 129 9.76 -11.95 8.49
CA ASP A 129 9.90 -11.94 9.95
C ASP A 129 9.57 -10.55 10.56
N ARG A 130 9.35 -9.55 9.72
CA ARG A 130 9.10 -8.17 10.16
C ARG A 130 7.73 -7.65 9.74
N ILE A 131 7.27 -7.99 8.54
CA ILE A 131 5.96 -7.56 8.04
C ILE A 131 4.94 -8.67 8.33
N ALA A 132 4.20 -8.51 9.43
CA ALA A 132 3.19 -9.49 9.84
C ALA A 132 1.82 -9.26 9.21
N ALA A 133 1.57 -8.08 8.67
CA ALA A 133 0.33 -7.71 8.01
C ALA A 133 0.61 -6.88 6.77
N ALA A 134 0.14 -7.29 5.60
CA ALA A 134 0.22 -6.43 4.43
C ALA A 134 -1.11 -6.37 3.67
N ALA A 135 -1.42 -5.18 3.12
CA ALA A 135 -2.60 -5.02 2.30
C ALA A 135 -2.30 -4.33 0.97
N SER A 136 -2.96 -4.80 -0.09
CA SER A 136 -2.92 -4.24 -1.43
C SER A 136 -4.31 -3.77 -1.82
N PHE A 137 -4.47 -2.48 -2.06
CA PHE A 137 -5.76 -1.89 -2.42
C PHE A 137 -5.78 -1.53 -3.90
N TYR A 138 -6.63 -2.23 -4.66
CA TYR A 138 -6.66 -2.16 -6.14
C TYR A 138 -5.24 -2.08 -6.73
N GLY A 139 -4.35 -2.99 -6.23
CA GLY A 139 -2.97 -3.06 -6.68
C GLY A 139 -2.87 -3.46 -8.13
N THR A 140 -2.00 -2.76 -8.87
CA THR A 140 -1.83 -2.97 -10.30
C THR A 140 -0.85 -4.12 -10.58
N TRP A 141 -1.12 -4.91 -11.63
CA TRP A 141 -0.20 -5.95 -12.13
C TRP A 141 0.35 -6.89 -11.04
N LEU A 142 -0.55 -7.37 -10.15
CA LEU A 142 -0.17 -8.32 -9.10
C LEU A 142 0.24 -9.69 -9.66
N VAL A 143 -0.24 -10.02 -10.85
CA VAL A 143 0.21 -11.14 -11.68
C VAL A 143 0.63 -10.59 -13.03
N SER A 144 1.87 -10.84 -13.44
CA SER A 144 2.45 -10.40 -14.70
C SER A 144 3.67 -11.25 -15.07
N ASP A 145 4.17 -11.12 -16.30
CA ASP A 145 5.39 -11.79 -16.77
C ASP A 145 6.69 -11.15 -16.25
N ALA A 146 6.60 -10.09 -15.45
CA ALA A 146 7.78 -9.46 -14.88
C ALA A 146 8.48 -10.40 -13.90
N GLU A 147 9.81 -10.46 -13.94
CA GLU A 147 10.65 -11.29 -13.08
C GLU A 147 10.38 -11.05 -11.57
N GLU A 148 9.98 -9.83 -11.23
CA GLU A 148 9.69 -9.40 -9.85
C GLU A 148 8.20 -9.34 -9.54
N SER A 149 7.35 -9.98 -10.36
CA SER A 149 5.91 -9.96 -10.12
C SER A 149 5.56 -10.50 -8.73
N PRO A 150 4.72 -9.80 -7.96
CA PRO A 150 4.46 -10.14 -6.55
C PRO A 150 3.99 -11.58 -6.34
N HIS A 151 3.20 -12.13 -7.28
CA HIS A 151 2.68 -13.49 -7.18
C HIS A 151 3.77 -14.56 -7.07
N LEU A 152 4.97 -14.33 -7.64
CA LEU A 152 6.10 -15.27 -7.61
C LEU A 152 6.70 -15.45 -6.22
N SER A 153 6.39 -14.55 -5.29
CA SER A 153 6.95 -14.56 -3.95
C SER A 153 5.91 -14.77 -2.84
N LEU A 154 4.65 -15.04 -3.16
CA LEU A 154 3.59 -15.25 -2.18
C LEU A 154 3.92 -16.34 -1.14
N SER A 155 4.55 -17.45 -1.56
CA SER A 155 4.94 -18.54 -0.66
C SER A 155 6.01 -18.17 0.39
N LYS A 156 6.68 -17.02 0.23
CA LYS A 156 7.64 -16.51 1.20
C LYS A 156 7.01 -15.68 2.31
N VAL A 157 5.75 -15.30 2.16
CA VAL A 157 5.01 -14.50 3.14
C VAL A 157 4.69 -15.35 4.36
N LYS A 158 5.05 -14.87 5.54
CA LYS A 158 4.71 -15.51 6.83
C LYS A 158 3.54 -14.81 7.53
N GLY A 159 3.33 -13.55 7.21
CA GLY A 159 2.25 -12.73 7.74
C GLY A 159 0.93 -12.94 7.01
N GLU A 160 -0.08 -12.18 7.39
CA GLU A 160 -1.41 -12.21 6.78
C GLU A 160 -1.53 -11.13 5.70
N LEU A 161 -2.11 -11.50 4.56
CA LEU A 161 -2.36 -10.58 3.44
C LEU A 161 -3.84 -10.26 3.29
N TYR A 162 -4.15 -9.01 2.98
CA TYR A 162 -5.46 -8.60 2.52
C TYR A 162 -5.35 -7.90 1.16
N ILE A 163 -6.02 -8.43 0.16
CA ILE A 163 -5.98 -7.91 -1.20
C ILE A 163 -7.40 -7.51 -1.61
N ALA A 164 -7.62 -6.21 -1.75
CA ALA A 164 -8.89 -5.65 -2.22
C ALA A 164 -8.79 -5.32 -3.71
N CYS A 165 -9.67 -5.90 -4.52
CA CYS A 165 -9.75 -5.70 -5.97
C CYS A 165 -11.05 -4.98 -6.31
N ALA A 166 -11.00 -3.99 -7.21
CA ALA A 166 -12.19 -3.36 -7.77
C ALA A 166 -12.72 -4.18 -8.95
N GLU A 167 -14.04 -4.26 -9.11
CA GLU A 167 -14.62 -4.99 -10.24
C GLU A 167 -14.32 -4.32 -11.58
N HIS A 168 -14.35 -2.99 -11.62
CA HIS A 168 -14.08 -2.20 -12.82
C HIS A 168 -12.65 -1.61 -12.78
N ASP A 169 -11.66 -2.45 -13.06
CA ASP A 169 -10.26 -2.06 -13.01
C ASP A 169 -9.47 -2.60 -14.22
N ALA A 170 -9.13 -1.72 -15.15
CA ALA A 170 -8.32 -2.08 -16.30
C ALA A 170 -6.84 -2.41 -15.95
N LEU A 171 -6.36 -1.99 -14.77
CA LEU A 171 -5.00 -2.25 -14.30
C LEU A 171 -4.90 -3.53 -13.44
N ALA A 172 -6.05 -4.05 -13.03
CA ALA A 172 -6.21 -5.30 -12.28
C ALA A 172 -7.47 -6.04 -12.77
N PRO A 173 -7.53 -6.47 -14.05
CA PRO A 173 -8.74 -7.03 -14.65
C PRO A 173 -9.13 -8.36 -13.98
N LEU A 174 -10.42 -8.69 -14.02
CA LEU A 174 -10.98 -9.89 -13.37
C LEU A 174 -10.23 -11.18 -13.71
N PRO A 175 -9.78 -11.45 -14.96
CA PRO A 175 -8.99 -12.64 -15.23
C PRO A 175 -7.68 -12.71 -14.42
N MET A 176 -6.98 -11.57 -14.23
CA MET A 176 -5.80 -11.50 -13.38
C MET A 176 -6.16 -11.75 -11.89
N VAL A 177 -7.30 -11.26 -11.44
CA VAL A 177 -7.77 -11.49 -10.06
C VAL A 177 -8.04 -12.97 -9.81
N GLU A 178 -8.67 -13.68 -10.75
CA GLU A 178 -8.95 -15.12 -10.64
C GLU A 178 -7.65 -15.95 -10.69
N GLU A 179 -6.71 -15.57 -11.54
CA GLU A 179 -5.38 -16.17 -11.53
C GLU A 179 -4.67 -15.95 -10.20
N LEU A 180 -4.68 -14.71 -9.69
CA LEU A 180 -4.12 -14.38 -8.38
C LEU A 180 -4.73 -15.23 -7.25
N ARG A 181 -6.06 -15.43 -7.24
CA ARG A 181 -6.74 -16.30 -6.26
C ARG A 181 -6.21 -17.73 -6.32
N THR A 182 -6.03 -18.25 -7.52
CA THR A 182 -5.50 -19.60 -7.72
C THR A 182 -4.07 -19.71 -7.18
N LEU A 183 -3.20 -18.75 -7.53
CA LEU A 183 -1.81 -18.72 -7.09
C LEU A 183 -1.68 -18.49 -5.58
N PHE A 184 -2.53 -17.63 -5.02
CA PHE A 184 -2.60 -17.37 -3.59
C PHE A 184 -2.94 -18.63 -2.79
N GLY A 185 -3.97 -19.37 -3.23
CA GLY A 185 -4.35 -20.65 -2.64
C GLY A 185 -3.25 -21.70 -2.72
N ARG A 186 -2.56 -21.81 -3.86
CA ARG A 186 -1.43 -22.74 -4.05
C ARG A 186 -0.22 -22.38 -3.18
N ALA A 187 0.01 -21.10 -2.94
CA ALA A 187 1.11 -20.62 -2.08
C ALA A 187 0.88 -20.93 -0.60
N GLY A 188 -0.35 -21.23 -0.19
CA GLY A 188 -0.71 -21.44 1.21
C GLY A 188 -0.57 -20.19 2.08
N THR A 189 -0.59 -19.01 1.46
CA THR A 189 -0.44 -17.73 2.15
C THR A 189 -1.70 -17.44 2.97
N ALA A 190 -1.52 -17.05 4.22
CA ALA A 190 -2.64 -16.62 5.08
C ALA A 190 -3.23 -15.29 4.60
N GLY A 191 -4.57 -15.20 4.60
CA GLY A 191 -5.26 -13.95 4.26
C GLY A 191 -6.40 -14.14 3.29
N GLU A 192 -6.73 -13.05 2.59
CA GLU A 192 -7.96 -12.96 1.81
C GLU A 192 -7.78 -12.07 0.56
N ILE A 193 -8.44 -12.47 -0.52
CA ILE A 193 -8.62 -11.64 -1.72
C ILE A 193 -10.11 -11.33 -1.86
N GLU A 194 -10.48 -10.07 -1.67
CA GLU A 194 -11.85 -9.58 -1.75
C GLU A 194 -12.09 -8.79 -3.03
N LEU A 195 -13.12 -9.16 -3.77
CA LEU A 195 -13.62 -8.37 -4.91
C LEU A 195 -14.71 -7.42 -4.41
N TYR A 196 -14.55 -6.15 -4.73
CA TYR A 196 -15.51 -5.09 -4.44
C TYR A 196 -16.40 -4.87 -5.67
N PRO A 197 -17.67 -5.28 -5.62
CA PRO A 197 -18.56 -5.18 -6.77
C PRO A 197 -18.97 -3.74 -7.06
N GLY A 198 -19.16 -3.42 -8.32
CA GLY A 198 -19.64 -2.12 -8.81
C GLY A 198 -18.68 -0.95 -8.67
N VAL A 199 -17.50 -1.14 -8.07
CA VAL A 199 -16.54 -0.04 -7.85
C VAL A 199 -15.43 -0.03 -8.90
N HIS A 200 -14.83 1.15 -9.07
CA HIS A 200 -13.74 1.41 -10.01
C HIS A 200 -12.39 1.55 -9.32
N HIS A 201 -11.31 1.46 -10.10
CA HIS A 201 -9.95 1.71 -9.61
C HIS A 201 -9.83 3.06 -8.90
N GLY A 202 -9.39 3.05 -7.64
CA GLY A 202 -9.24 4.26 -6.84
C GLY A 202 -10.44 4.64 -5.99
N PHE A 203 -11.42 3.76 -5.83
CA PHE A 203 -12.68 4.00 -5.10
C PHE A 203 -12.52 4.47 -3.64
N ALA A 204 -11.35 4.27 -3.05
CA ALA A 204 -11.11 4.66 -1.67
C ALA A 204 -10.71 6.14 -1.47
N PHE A 205 -10.50 6.90 -2.55
CA PHE A 205 -10.06 8.28 -2.49
C PHE A 205 -11.24 9.26 -2.65
N PRO A 206 -11.59 10.03 -1.60
CA PRO A 206 -12.77 10.91 -1.60
C PRO A 206 -12.79 11.98 -2.70
N GLN A 207 -11.64 12.42 -3.18
CA GLN A 207 -11.54 13.45 -4.22
C GLN A 207 -11.63 12.90 -5.65
N ARG A 208 -11.80 11.58 -5.81
CA ARG A 208 -11.92 10.96 -7.13
C ARG A 208 -13.38 10.81 -7.53
N TRP A 209 -13.63 10.91 -8.84
CA TRP A 209 -14.95 10.69 -9.42
C TRP A 209 -15.53 9.30 -9.10
N CYS A 210 -14.68 8.31 -8.89
CA CYS A 210 -15.03 6.91 -8.61
C CYS A 210 -15.15 6.59 -7.10
N TYR A 211 -15.12 7.61 -6.24
CA TYR A 211 -15.22 7.38 -4.80
C TYR A 211 -16.53 6.69 -4.43
N ASP A 212 -16.40 5.57 -3.75
CA ASP A 212 -17.52 4.84 -3.17
C ASP A 212 -17.33 4.76 -1.65
N LYS A 213 -18.11 5.56 -0.92
CA LYS A 213 -17.98 5.65 0.53
C LYS A 213 -18.22 4.32 1.25
N PRO A 214 -19.28 3.54 0.96
CA PRO A 214 -19.50 2.24 1.57
C PRO A 214 -18.32 1.28 1.37
N ALA A 215 -17.82 1.17 0.15
CA ALA A 215 -16.67 0.33 -0.18
C ALA A 215 -15.38 0.82 0.51
N ALA A 216 -15.14 2.14 0.53
CA ALA A 216 -14.00 2.73 1.21
C ALA A 216 -14.02 2.48 2.72
N GLU A 217 -15.19 2.62 3.38
CA GLU A 217 -15.31 2.34 4.82
C GLU A 217 -15.14 0.84 5.11
N ARG A 218 -15.68 -0.05 4.28
CA ARG A 218 -15.43 -1.49 4.39
C ARG A 218 -13.93 -1.83 4.27
N LEU A 219 -13.23 -1.20 3.33
CA LEU A 219 -11.78 -1.36 3.19
C LEU A 219 -11.04 -0.94 4.47
N TRP A 220 -11.43 0.17 5.10
CA TRP A 220 -10.87 0.63 6.37
C TRP A 220 -11.14 -0.34 7.52
N GLU A 221 -12.36 -0.88 7.62
CA GLU A 221 -12.72 -1.89 8.62
C GLU A 221 -11.84 -3.12 8.49
N ARG A 222 -11.65 -3.62 7.26
CA ARG A 222 -10.81 -4.80 6.97
C ARG A 222 -9.35 -4.54 7.31
N LEU A 223 -8.80 -3.38 6.92
CA LEU A 223 -7.42 -2.99 7.23
C LEU A 223 -7.17 -2.91 8.74
N ILE A 224 -8.04 -2.21 9.46
CA ILE A 224 -7.90 -2.04 10.91
C ILE A 224 -8.05 -3.39 11.61
N ALA A 225 -8.98 -4.23 11.18
CA ALA A 225 -9.13 -5.58 11.70
C ALA A 225 -7.88 -6.44 11.47
N LEU A 226 -7.30 -6.38 10.27
CA LEU A 226 -6.04 -7.06 9.95
C LEU A 226 -4.91 -6.59 10.88
N TYR A 227 -4.72 -5.29 11.01
CA TYR A 227 -3.66 -4.75 11.85
C TYR A 227 -3.84 -5.08 13.33
N ARG A 228 -5.06 -5.03 13.85
CA ARG A 228 -5.35 -5.42 15.24
C ARG A 228 -5.01 -6.89 15.51
N ARG A 229 -5.28 -7.79 14.57
CA ARG A 229 -4.94 -9.23 14.74
C ARG A 229 -3.44 -9.47 14.71
N CYS A 230 -2.72 -8.78 13.83
CA CYS A 230 -1.32 -9.11 13.53
C CYS A 230 -0.30 -8.27 14.30
N LEU A 231 -0.66 -7.07 14.75
CA LEU A 231 0.28 -6.13 15.39
C LEU A 231 -0.01 -5.94 16.88
N GLY A 232 -1.20 -6.23 17.32
CA GLY A 232 -1.64 -6.17 18.73
C GLY A 232 -1.90 -4.76 19.20
#